data_0a4411e16ddf4c6006aa027226fd6dab
#
_entry.id   0a4411e16ddf4c6006aa027226fd6dab
#
_cell.length_a   1.000
_cell.length_b   1.000
_cell.length_c   1.000
_cell.angle_alpha   90.00
_cell.angle_beta   90.00
_cell.angle_gamma   90.00
#
_symmetry.space_group_name_H-M   'P 1'
#
loop_
_entity.id
_entity.type
_entity.pdbx_description
1 polymer ?
#
loop_
_entity_poly.entity_id
_entity_poly.type
_entity_poly.pdbx_seq_one_letter_code
_entity_poly.pdbx_strand_id
1 'polypeptide(L)'
;MGTSPDVSGLGPRLFLICVAVTMTASAIVFLLRPPQFRWRRTSTDASVLIARIAGHPTDWEAASALTEVALDTRLSNRLALWRAAYEHASTMAPDFKEPATAFARDAFFHWTELSEKDRRDVILAYGPVLRDPAVFARMARPLFELTGDLSILRRAGPPTAETPATLISLALPNGLFADYRSLRGELQQKRLDDFASRRQTEAPEELVQRFPGPPYHTSEEPLIRALLDELHRRPLENSPDRPNVIDGIVDYALRHHVEPLDGLEIITRKPGAASAATQIRLAQALGLKERAAQLEVASNDPRRAAPNLYEWQGLCEKDLCTRAWRMIEAEHGIALTLETAQSDEIPAYVEIYVDDALRAEGEVGPERDFTVPVENAGTHQIELVLANPMTRNRSPRRIRIASITAL
;
A
#
# COMPACT_ATOMS: atom_id res chain seq x y z
N MET A 1 73.60 39.20 -21.24
CA MET A 1 72.77 38.93 -20.08
C MET A 1 71.44 38.47 -20.62
N GLY A 2 71.23 37.15 -20.67
CA GLY A 2 70.03 36.54 -21.15
C GLY A 2 69.18 36.11 -19.94
N THR A 3 67.99 36.67 -19.81
CA THR A 3 67.00 36.25 -18.77
C THR A 3 66.29 35.00 -19.29
N SER A 4 66.50 33.87 -18.62
CA SER A 4 65.70 32.67 -18.84
C SER A 4 64.26 32.89 -18.35
N PRO A 5 63.24 32.49 -19.11
CA PRO A 5 61.88 32.57 -18.63
C PRO A 5 61.62 31.54 -17.53
N ASP A 6 61.05 32.03 -16.44
CA ASP A 6 60.69 31.22 -15.27
C ASP A 6 59.50 30.27 -15.63
N VAL A 7 59.81 28.97 -15.80
CA VAL A 7 58.82 27.94 -16.20
C VAL A 7 58.17 27.28 -14.97
N SER A 8 58.47 27.74 -13.75
CA SER A 8 58.04 27.09 -12.50
C SER A 8 56.54 27.21 -12.17
N GLY A 9 55.80 28.12 -12.84
CA GLY A 9 54.37 28.37 -12.55
C GLY A 9 53.39 27.68 -13.50
N LEU A 10 53.85 27.05 -14.59
CA LEU A 10 52.96 26.46 -15.61
C LEU A 10 52.50 25.04 -15.28
N GLY A 11 53.32 24.25 -14.58
CA GLY A 11 53.02 22.86 -14.27
C GLY A 11 51.77 22.66 -13.41
N PRO A 12 51.57 23.35 -12.28
CA PRO A 12 50.39 23.18 -11.43
C PRO A 12 49.10 23.65 -12.09
N ARG A 13 49.15 24.72 -12.89
CA ARG A 13 47.98 25.25 -13.61
C ARG A 13 47.54 24.33 -14.77
N LEU A 14 48.50 23.77 -15.52
CA LEU A 14 48.19 22.78 -16.55
C LEU A 14 47.62 21.51 -15.97
N PHE A 15 48.12 21.03 -14.81
CA PHE A 15 47.60 19.86 -14.12
C PHE A 15 46.17 20.10 -13.65
N LEU A 16 45.87 21.26 -13.02
CA LEU A 16 44.50 21.62 -12.62
C LEU A 16 43.54 21.73 -13.80
N ILE A 17 43.97 22.29 -14.92
CA ILE A 17 43.16 22.36 -16.14
C ILE A 17 42.90 20.96 -16.71
N CYS A 18 43.92 20.10 -16.76
CA CYS A 18 43.74 18.70 -17.21
C CYS A 18 42.78 17.91 -16.30
N VAL A 19 42.87 18.06 -14.98
CA VAL A 19 41.96 17.44 -14.04
C VAL A 19 40.54 17.98 -14.20
N ALA A 20 40.39 19.29 -14.35
CA ALA A 20 39.07 19.90 -14.58
C ALA A 20 38.44 19.46 -15.92
N VAL A 21 39.25 19.37 -16.99
CA VAL A 21 38.78 18.91 -18.32
C VAL A 21 38.42 17.42 -18.29
N THR A 22 39.21 16.58 -17.59
CA THR A 22 38.88 15.15 -17.44
C THR A 22 37.63 14.94 -16.57
N MET A 23 37.43 15.70 -15.50
CA MET A 23 36.23 15.62 -14.66
C MET A 23 34.99 16.10 -15.43
N THR A 24 35.09 17.22 -16.17
CA THR A 24 33.96 17.70 -17.00
C THR A 24 33.67 16.79 -18.18
N ALA A 25 34.68 16.23 -18.85
CA ALA A 25 34.47 15.26 -19.92
C ALA A 25 33.85 13.95 -19.39
N SER A 26 34.26 13.49 -18.21
CA SER A 26 33.65 12.32 -17.54
C SER A 26 32.20 12.59 -17.14
N ALA A 27 31.90 13.78 -16.60
CA ALA A 27 30.54 14.19 -16.26
C ALA A 27 29.64 14.33 -17.51
N ILE A 28 30.16 14.88 -18.61
CA ILE A 28 29.41 14.99 -19.86
C ILE A 28 29.18 13.61 -20.49
N VAL A 29 30.14 12.73 -20.49
CA VAL A 29 29.96 11.33 -20.95
C VAL A 29 28.97 10.59 -20.07
N PHE A 30 28.93 10.87 -18.78
CA PHE A 30 27.97 10.29 -17.85
C PHE A 30 26.54 10.83 -18.07
N LEU A 31 26.38 12.12 -18.34
CA LEU A 31 25.08 12.77 -18.65
C LEU A 31 24.54 12.41 -20.03
N LEU A 32 25.42 12.08 -20.99
CA LEU A 32 25.03 11.69 -22.36
C LEU A 32 24.82 10.17 -22.52
N ARG A 33 25.08 9.36 -21.50
CA ARG A 33 24.76 7.92 -21.52
C ARG A 33 23.26 7.74 -21.39
N PRO A 34 22.59 7.13 -22.37
CA PRO A 34 21.18 6.83 -22.26
C PRO A 34 20.95 5.86 -21.08
N PRO A 35 19.80 5.96 -20.34
CA PRO A 35 19.47 5.13 -19.17
C PRO A 35 19.29 3.63 -19.48
N GLN A 36 19.61 3.21 -20.68
CA GLN A 36 19.53 1.82 -21.16
C GLN A 36 20.87 1.10 -21.16
N PHE A 37 21.83 1.49 -20.32
CA PHE A 37 23.05 0.70 -20.19
C PHE A 37 22.70 -0.64 -19.53
N ARG A 38 22.22 -1.58 -20.36
CA ARG A 38 22.13 -2.98 -20.00
C ARG A 38 23.52 -3.43 -19.59
N TRP A 39 23.67 -3.83 -18.35
CA TRP A 39 24.82 -4.55 -17.87
C TRP A 39 25.16 -5.67 -18.87
N ARG A 40 26.11 -5.42 -19.76
CA ARG A 40 26.77 -6.51 -20.43
C ARG A 40 27.67 -7.14 -19.38
N ARG A 41 27.36 -8.36 -18.96
CA ARG A 41 28.31 -9.22 -18.23
C ARG A 41 29.62 -9.21 -19.02
N THR A 42 30.52 -8.31 -18.70
CA THR A 42 31.82 -8.19 -19.39
C THR A 42 32.80 -9.26 -18.96
N SER A 43 32.55 -9.89 -17.81
CA SER A 43 33.23 -11.10 -17.35
C SER A 43 32.41 -11.75 -16.24
N THR A 44 32.26 -13.07 -16.31
CA THR A 44 31.73 -13.92 -15.24
C THR A 44 32.85 -14.49 -14.36
N ASP A 45 34.08 -14.19 -14.66
CA ASP A 45 35.22 -14.69 -13.91
C ASP A 45 35.57 -13.72 -12.77
N ALA A 46 35.39 -14.18 -11.53
CA ALA A 46 35.69 -13.41 -10.34
C ALA A 46 37.13 -12.98 -10.26
N SER A 47 38.09 -13.78 -10.77
CA SER A 47 39.52 -13.45 -10.75
C SER A 47 39.86 -12.23 -11.63
N VAL A 48 39.20 -12.10 -12.78
CA VAL A 48 39.34 -10.95 -13.68
C VAL A 48 38.77 -9.69 -13.03
N LEU A 49 37.61 -9.81 -12.36
CA LEU A 49 37.00 -8.67 -11.66
C LEU A 49 37.86 -8.22 -10.47
N ILE A 50 38.41 -9.15 -9.71
CA ILE A 50 39.35 -8.84 -8.60
C ILE A 50 40.57 -8.12 -9.13
N ALA A 51 41.20 -8.61 -10.23
CA ALA A 51 42.34 -7.96 -10.84
C ALA A 51 42.02 -6.55 -11.35
N ARG A 52 40.83 -6.37 -11.92
CA ARG A 52 40.31 -5.07 -12.39
C ARG A 52 40.12 -4.07 -11.23
N ILE A 53 39.52 -4.50 -10.12
CA ILE A 53 39.34 -3.67 -8.92
C ILE A 53 40.72 -3.32 -8.32
N ALA A 54 41.66 -4.27 -8.28
CA ALA A 54 43.02 -4.01 -7.78
C ALA A 54 43.76 -2.97 -8.63
N GLY A 55 43.57 -2.97 -9.96
CA GLY A 55 44.13 -1.98 -10.86
C GLY A 55 43.40 -0.62 -10.87
N HIS A 56 42.13 -0.65 -10.59
CA HIS A 56 41.25 0.52 -10.61
C HIS A 56 40.28 0.50 -9.38
N PRO A 57 40.76 0.92 -8.21
CA PRO A 57 39.99 0.84 -6.96
C PRO A 57 38.68 1.66 -6.96
N THR A 58 38.53 2.64 -7.86
CA THR A 58 37.30 3.43 -8.01
C THR A 58 36.25 2.81 -8.96
N ASP A 59 36.56 1.63 -9.53
CA ASP A 59 35.68 0.93 -10.45
C ASP A 59 34.57 0.17 -9.69
N TRP A 60 33.57 0.92 -9.24
CA TRP A 60 32.42 0.37 -8.54
C TRP A 60 31.58 -0.58 -9.40
N GLU A 61 31.59 -0.41 -10.73
CA GLU A 61 30.90 -1.32 -11.66
C GLU A 61 31.54 -2.72 -11.62
N ALA A 62 32.87 -2.81 -11.60
CA ALA A 62 33.57 -4.08 -11.44
C ALA A 62 33.28 -4.71 -10.07
N ALA A 63 33.22 -3.90 -9.00
CA ALA A 63 32.90 -4.38 -7.66
C ALA A 63 31.46 -4.88 -7.57
N SER A 64 30.50 -4.17 -8.18
CA SER A 64 29.12 -4.64 -8.26
C SER A 64 28.98 -5.93 -9.08
N ALA A 65 29.72 -6.03 -10.21
CA ALA A 65 29.76 -7.26 -10.99
C ALA A 65 30.39 -8.44 -10.22
N LEU A 66 31.40 -8.17 -9.39
CA LEU A 66 31.97 -9.18 -8.50
C LEU A 66 30.98 -9.63 -7.45
N THR A 67 30.18 -8.71 -6.92
CA THR A 67 29.09 -9.03 -5.97
C THR A 67 28.06 -9.99 -6.59
N GLU A 68 27.76 -9.86 -7.90
CA GLU A 68 26.80 -10.73 -8.60
C GLU A 68 27.29 -12.17 -8.83
N VAL A 69 28.57 -12.45 -8.68
CA VAL A 69 29.14 -13.77 -8.99
C VAL A 69 29.93 -14.37 -7.84
N ALA A 70 30.12 -13.62 -6.75
CA ALA A 70 31.00 -14.04 -5.66
C ALA A 70 30.54 -15.30 -4.96
N LEU A 71 29.24 -15.47 -4.74
CA LEU A 71 28.67 -16.67 -4.10
C LEU A 71 28.72 -17.91 -4.99
N ASP A 72 28.73 -17.74 -6.31
CA ASP A 72 28.89 -18.83 -7.28
C ASP A 72 30.33 -19.40 -7.32
N THR A 73 31.27 -18.67 -6.72
CA THR A 73 32.68 -19.12 -6.72
C THR A 73 32.89 -20.31 -5.79
N ARG A 74 33.89 -21.14 -6.10
CA ARG A 74 34.32 -22.26 -5.24
C ARG A 74 35.33 -21.82 -4.15
N LEU A 75 35.50 -20.52 -3.94
CA LEU A 75 36.41 -19.99 -2.93
C LEU A 75 35.86 -20.26 -1.52
N SER A 76 36.75 -20.67 -0.61
CA SER A 76 36.36 -20.91 0.79
C SER A 76 35.93 -19.65 1.52
N ASN A 77 36.34 -18.48 1.06
CA ASN A 77 36.02 -17.16 1.61
C ASN A 77 34.99 -16.39 0.77
N ARG A 78 34.17 -17.08 -0.06
CA ARG A 78 33.21 -16.46 -0.97
C ARG A 78 32.23 -15.49 -0.29
N LEU A 79 31.75 -15.80 0.92
CA LEU A 79 30.88 -14.90 1.69
C LEU A 79 31.57 -13.60 2.09
N ALA A 80 32.83 -13.69 2.50
CA ALA A 80 33.62 -12.50 2.84
C ALA A 80 33.90 -11.65 1.58
N LEU A 81 34.22 -12.31 0.47
CA LEU A 81 34.46 -11.65 -0.83
C LEU A 81 33.17 -10.94 -1.30
N TRP A 82 32.03 -11.61 -1.24
CA TRP A 82 30.73 -11.06 -1.61
C TRP A 82 30.37 -9.80 -0.82
N ARG A 83 30.56 -9.81 0.52
CA ARG A 83 30.34 -8.65 1.37
C ARG A 83 31.31 -7.51 1.08
N ALA A 84 32.63 -7.82 0.97
CA ALA A 84 33.62 -6.80 0.69
C ALA A 84 33.41 -6.12 -0.67
N ALA A 85 33.01 -6.88 -1.69
CA ALA A 85 32.68 -6.34 -3.01
C ALA A 85 31.50 -5.39 -2.95
N TYR A 86 30.44 -5.76 -2.22
CA TYR A 86 29.28 -4.88 -2.00
C TYR A 86 29.65 -3.61 -1.23
N GLU A 87 30.34 -3.73 -0.10
CA GLU A 87 30.77 -2.59 0.71
C GLU A 87 31.62 -1.62 -0.08
N HIS A 88 32.52 -2.15 -0.90
CA HIS A 88 33.36 -1.34 -1.78
C HIS A 88 32.51 -0.62 -2.85
N ALA A 89 31.64 -1.32 -3.56
CA ALA A 89 30.78 -0.74 -4.58
C ALA A 89 29.85 0.32 -4.01
N SER A 90 29.21 0.06 -2.87
CA SER A 90 28.29 1.00 -2.24
C SER A 90 28.98 2.23 -1.65
N THR A 91 30.25 2.09 -1.21
CA THR A 91 31.06 3.22 -0.75
C THR A 91 31.46 4.13 -1.90
N MET A 92 31.81 3.56 -3.06
CA MET A 92 32.21 4.32 -4.25
C MET A 92 31.02 4.93 -5.01
N ALA A 93 29.83 4.34 -4.88
CA ALA A 93 28.62 4.74 -5.59
C ALA A 93 27.39 4.76 -4.66
N PRO A 94 27.37 5.62 -3.60
CA PRO A 94 26.34 5.61 -2.56
C PRO A 94 24.94 5.98 -3.09
N ASP A 95 24.87 6.77 -4.14
CA ASP A 95 23.60 7.23 -4.73
C ASP A 95 23.03 6.26 -5.77
N PHE A 96 23.75 5.18 -6.09
CA PHE A 96 23.34 4.20 -7.08
C PHE A 96 22.68 2.98 -6.42
N LYS A 97 21.59 2.52 -7.03
CA LYS A 97 20.85 1.34 -6.55
C LYS A 97 21.45 0.01 -7.05
N GLU A 98 22.32 0.07 -8.03
CA GLU A 98 22.93 -1.10 -8.69
C GLU A 98 23.74 -1.98 -7.73
N PRO A 99 24.63 -1.45 -6.85
CA PRO A 99 25.34 -2.27 -5.89
C PRO A 99 24.43 -3.07 -4.97
N ALA A 100 23.38 -2.44 -4.43
CA ALA A 100 22.40 -3.10 -3.58
C ALA A 100 21.57 -4.14 -4.34
N THR A 101 21.25 -3.86 -5.61
CA THR A 101 20.53 -4.80 -6.48
C THR A 101 21.38 -6.01 -6.82
N ALA A 102 22.68 -5.81 -7.11
CA ALA A 102 23.64 -6.87 -7.36
C ALA A 102 23.80 -7.78 -6.13
N PHE A 103 23.98 -7.17 -4.96
CA PHE A 103 24.13 -7.86 -3.69
C PHE A 103 22.91 -8.72 -3.34
N ALA A 104 21.69 -8.17 -3.49
CA ALA A 104 20.48 -8.89 -3.22
C ALA A 104 20.20 -10.01 -4.23
N ARG A 105 20.49 -9.80 -5.52
CA ARG A 105 20.26 -10.79 -6.57
C ARG A 105 21.07 -12.05 -6.34
N ASP A 106 22.37 -11.94 -6.08
CA ASP A 106 23.25 -13.08 -5.80
C ASP A 106 22.79 -13.81 -4.53
N ALA A 107 22.48 -13.04 -3.47
CA ALA A 107 21.95 -13.58 -2.23
C ALA A 107 20.66 -14.38 -2.40
N PHE A 108 19.72 -13.95 -3.26
CA PHE A 108 18.45 -14.65 -3.46
C PHE A 108 18.63 -16.02 -4.11
N PHE A 109 19.63 -16.20 -4.96
CA PHE A 109 19.97 -17.52 -5.53
C PHE A 109 20.62 -18.44 -4.50
N HIS A 110 21.34 -17.90 -3.52
CA HIS A 110 22.06 -18.64 -2.48
C HIS A 110 21.37 -18.55 -1.10
N TRP A 111 20.09 -18.19 -1.05
CA TRP A 111 19.38 -17.83 0.18
C TRP A 111 19.47 -18.88 1.30
N THR A 112 19.38 -20.16 0.93
CA THR A 112 19.44 -21.27 1.91
C THR A 112 20.83 -21.46 2.52
N GLU A 113 21.88 -20.97 1.86
CA GLU A 113 23.26 -21.08 2.30
C GLU A 113 23.69 -19.92 3.23
N LEU A 114 22.91 -18.83 3.23
CA LEU A 114 23.17 -17.64 4.03
C LEU A 114 22.72 -17.83 5.47
N SER A 115 23.50 -17.29 6.42
CA SER A 115 23.07 -17.19 7.81
C SER A 115 21.87 -16.25 7.94
N GLU A 116 21.11 -16.37 9.03
CA GLU A 116 19.98 -15.47 9.31
C GLU A 116 20.41 -14.00 9.36
N LYS A 117 21.60 -13.73 9.90
CA LYS A 117 22.18 -12.39 9.91
C LYS A 117 22.42 -11.89 8.49
N ASP A 118 23.04 -12.70 7.61
CA ASP A 118 23.31 -12.33 6.23
C ASP A 118 22.03 -12.03 5.47
N ARG A 119 21.01 -12.87 5.63
CA ARG A 119 19.69 -12.67 5.02
C ARG A 119 19.06 -11.34 5.42
N ARG A 120 19.14 -11.01 6.71
CA ARG A 120 18.64 -9.73 7.23
C ARG A 120 19.41 -8.55 6.67
N ASP A 121 20.74 -8.65 6.63
CA ASP A 121 21.63 -7.61 6.09
C ASP A 121 21.34 -7.37 4.60
N VAL A 122 21.07 -8.42 3.81
CA VAL A 122 20.67 -8.31 2.39
C VAL A 122 19.40 -7.49 2.23
N ILE A 123 18.34 -7.80 2.99
CA ILE A 123 17.07 -7.06 2.88
C ILE A 123 17.24 -5.60 3.29
N LEU A 124 18.02 -5.33 4.33
CA LEU A 124 18.30 -3.96 4.75
C LEU A 124 19.15 -3.20 3.71
N ALA A 125 20.14 -3.84 3.12
CA ALA A 125 20.93 -3.26 2.03
C ALA A 125 20.09 -2.99 0.77
N TYR A 126 19.09 -3.84 0.49
CA TYR A 126 18.15 -3.65 -0.61
C TYR A 126 17.07 -2.59 -0.31
N GLY A 127 16.98 -2.13 0.94
CA GLY A 127 16.00 -1.13 1.40
C GLY A 127 15.90 0.13 0.52
N PRO A 128 17.02 0.78 0.10
CA PRO A 128 16.97 1.93 -0.80
C PRO A 128 16.27 1.65 -2.14
N VAL A 129 16.37 0.42 -2.65
CA VAL A 129 15.66 -0.01 -3.86
C VAL A 129 14.17 -0.27 -3.58
N LEU A 130 13.88 -0.87 -2.41
CA LEU A 130 12.51 -1.16 -1.96
C LEU A 130 11.73 0.09 -1.56
N ARG A 131 12.35 1.24 -1.36
CA ARG A 131 11.66 2.51 -1.12
C ARG A 131 10.88 3.02 -2.33
N ASP A 132 11.12 2.47 -3.51
CA ASP A 132 10.27 2.69 -4.67
C ASP A 132 8.99 1.86 -4.53
N PRO A 133 7.78 2.48 -4.47
CA PRO A 133 6.52 1.77 -4.25
C PRO A 133 6.23 0.69 -5.29
N ALA A 134 6.58 0.93 -6.56
CA ALA A 134 6.35 -0.03 -7.64
C ALA A 134 7.28 -1.25 -7.53
N VAL A 135 8.51 -1.03 -7.10
CA VAL A 135 9.46 -2.12 -6.81
C VAL A 135 9.01 -2.89 -5.58
N PHE A 136 8.63 -2.19 -4.50
CA PHE A 136 8.16 -2.81 -3.26
C PHE A 136 6.93 -3.69 -3.50
N ALA A 137 5.90 -3.18 -4.16
CA ALA A 137 4.69 -3.93 -4.45
C ALA A 137 4.98 -5.25 -5.22
N ARG A 138 5.95 -5.22 -6.14
CA ARG A 138 6.36 -6.39 -6.92
C ARG A 138 7.23 -7.36 -6.14
N MET A 139 8.12 -6.86 -5.26
CA MET A 139 9.12 -7.66 -4.56
C MET A 139 8.67 -8.13 -3.18
N ALA A 140 7.68 -7.49 -2.55
CA ALA A 140 7.26 -7.81 -1.18
C ALA A 140 6.86 -9.27 -1.00
N ARG A 141 6.10 -9.85 -1.93
CA ARG A 141 5.68 -11.25 -1.87
C ARG A 141 6.85 -12.22 -1.99
N PRO A 142 7.71 -12.16 -3.03
CA PRO A 142 8.90 -13.01 -3.12
C PRO A 142 9.80 -12.89 -1.88
N LEU A 143 10.00 -11.68 -1.37
CA LEU A 143 10.82 -11.46 -0.18
C LEU A 143 10.18 -12.02 1.09
N PHE A 144 8.87 -11.93 1.21
CA PHE A 144 8.14 -12.57 2.32
C PHE A 144 8.24 -14.10 2.24
N GLU A 145 8.08 -14.68 1.05
CA GLU A 145 8.23 -16.14 0.84
C GLU A 145 9.65 -16.62 1.20
N LEU A 146 10.66 -15.79 1.02
CA LEU A 146 12.05 -16.09 1.40
C LEU A 146 12.33 -15.89 2.90
N THR A 147 11.77 -14.84 3.51
CA THR A 147 12.12 -14.43 4.88
C THR A 147 11.15 -14.94 5.94
N GLY A 148 9.89 -15.08 5.60
CA GLY A 148 8.79 -15.33 6.54
C GLY A 148 8.53 -14.17 7.52
N ASP A 149 9.18 -13.02 7.35
CA ASP A 149 9.21 -11.92 8.33
C ASP A 149 8.69 -10.61 7.74
N LEU A 150 7.46 -10.23 8.11
CA LEU A 150 6.85 -8.95 7.70
C LEU A 150 7.56 -7.74 8.34
N SER A 151 8.18 -7.90 9.52
CA SER A 151 8.80 -6.78 10.24
C SER A 151 10.01 -6.21 9.50
N ILE A 152 10.74 -7.07 8.81
CA ILE A 152 11.87 -6.66 7.96
C ILE A 152 11.37 -5.86 6.75
N LEU A 153 10.33 -6.38 6.08
CA LEU A 153 9.75 -5.71 4.92
C LEU A 153 9.12 -4.37 5.28
N ARG A 154 8.46 -4.29 6.45
CA ARG A 154 7.90 -3.06 6.99
C ARG A 154 8.96 -1.96 7.16
N ARG A 155 10.18 -2.32 7.59
CA ARG A 155 11.30 -1.38 7.74
C ARG A 155 11.96 -1.00 6.42
N ALA A 156 12.04 -1.94 5.49
CA ALA A 156 12.69 -1.74 4.19
C ALA A 156 11.80 -1.03 3.17
N GLY A 157 10.48 -1.13 3.29
CA GLY A 157 9.51 -0.57 2.35
C GLY A 157 9.42 0.97 2.39
N PRO A 158 8.70 1.57 1.41
CA PRO A 158 8.44 3.01 1.39
C PRO A 158 7.70 3.46 2.66
N PRO A 159 7.97 4.68 3.16
CA PRO A 159 7.32 5.20 4.37
C PRO A 159 5.88 5.70 4.12
N THR A 160 5.20 5.17 3.12
CA THR A 160 3.87 5.57 2.64
C THR A 160 2.80 4.54 2.99
N ALA A 161 1.54 4.84 2.67
CA ALA A 161 0.40 3.93 2.87
C ALA A 161 0.49 2.63 2.04
N GLU A 162 1.28 2.62 0.95
CA GLU A 162 1.47 1.42 0.14
C GLU A 162 2.15 0.27 0.89
N THR A 163 3.06 0.58 1.82
CA THR A 163 3.73 -0.45 2.61
C THR A 163 2.75 -1.26 3.46
N PRO A 164 1.99 -0.67 4.42
CA PRO A 164 1.03 -1.46 5.18
C PRO A 164 -0.05 -2.07 4.30
N ALA A 165 -0.52 -1.42 3.23
CA ALA A 165 -1.49 -2.00 2.29
C ALA A 165 -0.96 -3.27 1.62
N THR A 166 0.28 -3.24 1.13
CA THR A 166 0.93 -4.41 0.52
C THR A 166 1.14 -5.52 1.55
N LEU A 167 1.61 -5.19 2.76
CA LEU A 167 1.86 -6.18 3.80
C LEU A 167 0.57 -6.82 4.34
N ILE A 168 -0.55 -6.09 4.40
CA ILE A 168 -1.88 -6.63 4.70
C ILE A 168 -2.25 -7.74 3.72
N SER A 169 -2.00 -7.53 2.42
CA SER A 169 -2.28 -8.53 1.40
C SER A 169 -1.43 -9.81 1.54
N LEU A 170 -0.33 -9.75 2.28
CA LEU A 170 0.51 -10.89 2.63
C LEU A 170 0.12 -11.50 3.98
N ALA A 171 -0.19 -10.67 4.98
CA ALA A 171 -0.52 -11.12 6.32
C ALA A 171 -1.78 -12.00 6.36
N LEU A 172 -2.86 -11.52 5.73
CA LEU A 172 -4.17 -12.20 5.76
C LEU A 172 -4.14 -13.63 5.17
N PRO A 173 -3.60 -13.87 3.95
CA PRO A 173 -3.54 -15.22 3.39
C PRO A 173 -2.62 -16.18 4.15
N ASN A 174 -1.71 -15.65 4.98
CA ASN A 174 -0.75 -16.44 5.75
C ASN A 174 -1.15 -16.60 7.23
N GLY A 175 -2.34 -16.15 7.63
CA GLY A 175 -2.83 -16.30 9.01
C GLY A 175 -2.12 -15.42 10.04
N LEU A 176 -1.41 -14.37 9.61
CA LEU A 176 -0.71 -13.42 10.47
C LEU A 176 -1.66 -12.33 10.97
N PHE A 177 -2.70 -12.72 11.70
CA PHE A 177 -3.80 -11.82 12.07
C PHE A 177 -3.40 -10.74 13.09
N ALA A 178 -2.40 -11.00 13.94
CA ALA A 178 -1.86 -9.98 14.84
C ALA A 178 -1.16 -8.86 14.05
N ASP A 179 -0.35 -9.23 13.04
CA ASP A 179 0.29 -8.27 12.14
C ASP A 179 -0.74 -7.52 11.32
N TYR A 180 -1.75 -8.22 10.80
CA TYR A 180 -2.87 -7.60 10.08
C TYR A 180 -3.52 -6.47 10.88
N ARG A 181 -3.88 -6.71 12.15
CA ARG A 181 -4.49 -5.69 13.03
C ARG A 181 -3.58 -4.47 13.20
N SER A 182 -2.28 -4.72 13.45
CA SER A 182 -1.29 -3.65 13.56
C SER A 182 -1.15 -2.85 12.29
N LEU A 183 -1.05 -3.54 11.14
CA LEU A 183 -0.89 -2.91 9.83
C LEU A 183 -2.14 -2.13 9.39
N ARG A 184 -3.34 -2.59 9.76
CA ARG A 184 -4.60 -1.87 9.50
C ARG A 184 -4.61 -0.51 10.18
N GLY A 185 -4.24 -0.45 11.47
CA GLY A 185 -4.13 0.81 12.20
C GLY A 185 -3.07 1.74 11.61
N GLU A 186 -1.90 1.18 11.23
CA GLU A 186 -0.85 1.97 10.56
C GLU A 186 -1.30 2.51 9.20
N LEU A 187 -2.02 1.70 8.41
CA LEU A 187 -2.54 2.12 7.11
C LEU A 187 -3.47 3.32 7.23
N GLN A 188 -4.37 3.30 8.21
CA GLN A 188 -5.30 4.41 8.46
C GLN A 188 -4.55 5.69 8.83
N GLN A 189 -3.60 5.61 9.75
CA GLN A 189 -2.79 6.77 10.12
C GLN A 189 -2.00 7.33 8.94
N LYS A 190 -1.34 6.47 8.17
CA LYS A 190 -0.57 6.92 7.00
C LYS A 190 -1.44 7.52 5.89
N ARG A 191 -2.66 7.02 5.70
CA ARG A 191 -3.62 7.64 4.79
C ARG A 191 -4.01 9.06 5.21
N LEU A 192 -4.20 9.26 6.52
CA LEU A 192 -4.52 10.57 7.07
C LEU A 192 -3.33 11.54 6.92
N ASP A 193 -2.12 11.09 7.24
CA ASP A 193 -0.89 11.88 7.11
C ASP A 193 -0.61 12.25 5.65
N ASP A 194 -0.79 11.30 4.74
CA ASP A 194 -0.63 11.49 3.30
C ASP A 194 -1.66 12.50 2.75
N PHE A 195 -2.93 12.36 3.16
CA PHE A 195 -3.97 13.33 2.83
C PHE A 195 -3.62 14.73 3.35
N ALA A 196 -3.18 14.85 4.61
CA ALA A 196 -2.80 16.12 5.20
C ALA A 196 -1.64 16.81 4.45
N SER A 197 -0.70 16.03 3.93
CA SER A 197 0.38 16.54 3.08
C SER A 197 -0.13 17.00 1.71
N ARG A 198 -0.94 16.18 1.05
CA ARG A 198 -1.43 16.45 -0.32
C ARG A 198 -2.42 17.58 -0.42
N ARG A 199 -3.30 17.77 0.58
CA ARG A 199 -4.29 18.86 0.59
C ARG A 199 -3.69 20.26 0.43
N GLN A 200 -2.38 20.42 0.68
CA GLN A 200 -1.70 21.71 0.51
C GLN A 200 -1.23 21.97 -0.92
N THR A 201 -1.06 20.95 -1.72
CA THR A 201 -0.42 21.01 -3.03
C THR A 201 -1.28 20.51 -4.18
N GLU A 202 -2.23 19.60 -3.91
CA GLU A 202 -3.09 18.99 -4.94
C GLU A 202 -4.44 19.74 -5.06
N ALA A 203 -5.05 19.64 -6.25
CA ALA A 203 -6.40 20.11 -6.47
C ALA A 203 -7.42 19.21 -5.74
N PRO A 204 -8.59 19.73 -5.31
CA PRO A 204 -9.63 18.91 -4.66
C PRO A 204 -10.06 17.70 -5.48
N GLU A 205 -10.10 17.81 -6.81
CA GLU A 205 -10.41 16.72 -7.73
C GLU A 205 -9.42 15.56 -7.60
N GLU A 206 -8.13 15.86 -7.50
CA GLU A 206 -7.08 14.84 -7.33
C GLU A 206 -7.17 14.17 -5.96
N LEU A 207 -7.54 14.92 -4.91
CA LEU A 207 -7.76 14.36 -3.58
C LEU A 207 -8.91 13.35 -3.59
N VAL A 208 -10.05 13.69 -4.23
CA VAL A 208 -11.19 12.76 -4.39
C VAL A 208 -10.80 11.56 -5.26
N GLN A 209 -10.04 11.77 -6.33
CA GLN A 209 -9.60 10.69 -7.22
C GLN A 209 -8.75 9.65 -6.50
N ARG A 210 -7.97 10.05 -5.51
CA ARG A 210 -7.09 9.17 -4.72
C ARG A 210 -7.70 8.71 -3.40
N PHE A 211 -8.90 9.20 -3.07
CA PHE A 211 -9.59 8.81 -1.85
C PHE A 211 -9.91 7.31 -1.85
N PRO A 212 -9.83 6.62 -0.70
CA PRO A 212 -10.25 5.21 -0.63
C PRO A 212 -11.66 5.01 -1.15
N GLY A 213 -11.93 3.86 -1.77
CA GLY A 213 -13.29 3.49 -2.15
C GLY A 213 -14.11 3.03 -0.95
N PRO A 214 -15.47 3.17 -1.01
CA PRO A 214 -16.35 2.64 0.03
C PRO A 214 -16.29 1.11 0.08
N PRO A 215 -16.71 0.47 1.18
CA PRO A 215 -17.44 1.05 2.30
C PRO A 215 -16.55 1.78 3.27
N TYR A 216 -17.11 2.74 4.00
CA TYR A 216 -16.43 3.46 5.06
C TYR A 216 -16.96 3.02 6.43
N HIS A 217 -16.04 2.87 7.35
CA HIS A 217 -16.28 2.54 8.75
C HIS A 217 -15.84 3.70 9.65
N THR A 218 -16.14 3.64 10.93
CA THR A 218 -15.78 4.71 11.88
C THR A 218 -14.26 4.96 11.96
N SER A 219 -13.46 3.99 11.60
CA SER A 219 -12.01 4.14 11.49
C SER A 219 -11.57 5.12 10.39
N GLU A 220 -12.36 5.27 9.30
CA GLU A 220 -12.09 6.22 8.22
C GLU A 220 -12.68 7.62 8.48
N GLU A 221 -13.47 7.82 9.55
CA GLU A 221 -14.10 9.11 9.85
C GLU A 221 -13.11 10.28 9.89
N PRO A 222 -11.91 10.19 10.51
CA PRO A 222 -10.97 11.30 10.49
C PRO A 222 -10.56 11.72 9.07
N LEU A 223 -10.42 10.75 8.16
CA LEU A 223 -10.07 10.99 6.77
C LEU A 223 -11.25 11.62 6.01
N ILE A 224 -12.48 11.12 6.23
CA ILE A 224 -13.71 11.66 5.63
C ILE A 224 -13.91 13.10 6.10
N ARG A 225 -13.80 13.37 7.39
CA ARG A 225 -13.90 14.71 7.96
C ARG A 225 -12.88 15.67 7.36
N ALA A 226 -11.62 15.24 7.23
CA ALA A 226 -10.58 16.04 6.62
C ALA A 226 -10.86 16.37 5.15
N LEU A 227 -11.47 15.45 4.39
CA LEU A 227 -11.91 15.70 3.02
C LEU A 227 -13.10 16.66 2.97
N LEU A 228 -14.10 16.50 3.83
CA LEU A 228 -15.26 17.40 3.90
C LEU A 228 -14.84 18.83 4.22
N ASP A 229 -13.94 19.02 5.19
CA ASP A 229 -13.35 20.32 5.51
C ASP A 229 -12.63 20.93 4.32
N GLU A 230 -11.95 20.12 3.52
CA GLU A 230 -11.25 20.60 2.35
C GLU A 230 -12.20 20.98 1.22
N LEU A 231 -13.22 20.17 0.96
CA LEU A 231 -14.26 20.46 -0.03
C LEU A 231 -15.14 21.67 0.33
N HIS A 232 -15.32 21.93 1.62
CA HIS A 232 -15.94 23.16 2.10
C HIS A 232 -15.10 24.41 1.79
N ARG A 233 -13.78 24.34 1.97
CA ARG A 233 -12.86 25.45 1.70
C ARG A 233 -12.61 25.67 0.23
N ARG A 234 -12.45 24.58 -0.52
CA ARG A 234 -12.14 24.57 -1.96
C ARG A 234 -13.08 23.60 -2.67
N PRO A 235 -14.27 24.06 -3.08
CA PRO A 235 -15.21 23.22 -3.82
C PRO A 235 -14.63 22.72 -5.14
N LEU A 236 -15.02 21.52 -5.56
CA LEU A 236 -14.61 20.96 -6.85
C LEU A 236 -15.09 21.84 -8.02
N GLU A 237 -14.20 22.12 -8.96
CA GLU A 237 -14.56 22.81 -10.21
C GLU A 237 -15.17 21.83 -11.23
N ASN A 238 -14.71 20.59 -11.24
CA ASN A 238 -15.14 19.55 -12.17
C ASN A 238 -15.79 18.36 -11.46
N SER A 239 -16.59 17.58 -12.21
CA SER A 239 -17.14 16.33 -11.71
C SER A 239 -16.03 15.30 -11.54
N PRO A 240 -15.90 14.65 -10.38
CA PRO A 240 -14.93 13.57 -10.21
C PRO A 240 -15.36 12.31 -10.97
N ASP A 241 -14.39 11.60 -11.53
CA ASP A 241 -14.62 10.33 -12.25
C ASP A 241 -14.94 9.13 -11.32
N ARG A 242 -15.28 9.42 -10.07
CA ARG A 242 -15.53 8.40 -9.03
C ARG A 242 -16.82 8.68 -8.25
N PRO A 243 -17.99 8.56 -8.89
CA PRO A 243 -19.26 8.83 -8.23
C PRO A 243 -19.52 7.93 -7.02
N ASN A 244 -19.04 6.68 -7.04
CA ASN A 244 -19.17 5.75 -5.92
C ASN A 244 -18.43 6.21 -4.65
N VAL A 245 -17.35 6.98 -4.77
CA VAL A 245 -16.65 7.56 -3.62
C VAL A 245 -17.51 8.66 -3.00
N ILE A 246 -18.07 9.54 -3.82
CA ILE A 246 -18.97 10.61 -3.35
C ILE A 246 -20.23 10.00 -2.73
N ASP A 247 -20.84 9.01 -3.36
CA ASP A 247 -22.02 8.31 -2.82
C ASP A 247 -21.72 7.71 -1.44
N GLY A 248 -20.59 7.04 -1.29
CA GLY A 248 -20.16 6.45 -0.03
C GLY A 248 -19.88 7.49 1.06
N ILE A 249 -19.20 8.59 0.72
CA ILE A 249 -18.92 9.68 1.67
C ILE A 249 -20.20 10.33 2.15
N VAL A 250 -21.14 10.65 1.23
CA VAL A 250 -22.46 11.21 1.60
C VAL A 250 -23.21 10.25 2.49
N ASP A 251 -23.26 8.98 2.13
CA ASP A 251 -23.95 7.95 2.90
C ASP A 251 -23.39 7.83 4.31
N TYR A 252 -22.06 7.78 4.46
CA TYR A 252 -21.39 7.77 5.75
C TYR A 252 -21.68 9.05 6.55
N ALA A 253 -21.48 10.22 5.93
CA ALA A 253 -21.63 11.50 6.59
C ALA A 253 -23.07 11.73 7.10
N LEU A 254 -24.08 11.33 6.33
CA LEU A 254 -25.48 11.43 6.74
C LEU A 254 -25.83 10.49 7.90
N ARG A 255 -25.30 9.25 7.89
CA ARG A 255 -25.55 8.29 8.97
C ARG A 255 -24.91 8.70 10.29
N HIS A 256 -23.69 9.27 10.23
CA HIS A 256 -22.91 9.61 11.41
C HIS A 256 -22.92 11.11 11.75
N HIS A 257 -23.77 11.89 11.08
CA HIS A 257 -23.89 13.35 11.29
C HIS A 257 -22.55 14.08 11.19
N VAL A 258 -21.73 13.67 10.22
CA VAL A 258 -20.42 14.31 9.96
C VAL A 258 -20.63 15.54 9.09
N GLU A 259 -20.18 16.68 9.56
CA GLU A 259 -20.26 17.97 8.85
C GLU A 259 -18.84 18.51 8.54
N PRO A 260 -18.68 19.45 7.60
CA PRO A 260 -19.72 20.15 6.80
C PRO A 260 -20.16 19.40 5.54
N LEU A 261 -21.45 19.50 5.18
CA LEU A 261 -22.05 18.82 4.01
C LEU A 261 -22.21 19.72 2.77
N ASP A 262 -22.07 21.01 2.92
CA ASP A 262 -22.31 22.00 1.84
C ASP A 262 -21.34 21.85 0.66
N GLY A 263 -20.10 21.48 0.92
CA GLY A 263 -19.12 21.15 -0.14
C GLY A 263 -19.58 19.98 -1.01
N LEU A 264 -20.19 18.95 -0.41
CA LEU A 264 -20.76 17.80 -1.12
C LEU A 264 -21.98 18.20 -1.96
N GLU A 265 -22.80 19.12 -1.46
CA GLU A 265 -23.98 19.60 -2.18
C GLU A 265 -23.58 20.25 -3.51
N ILE A 266 -22.55 21.09 -3.51
CA ILE A 266 -22.02 21.72 -4.72
C ILE A 266 -21.56 20.67 -5.74
N ILE A 267 -20.88 19.63 -5.29
CA ILE A 267 -20.37 18.54 -6.14
C ILE A 267 -21.53 17.75 -6.73
N THR A 268 -22.50 17.38 -5.93
CA THR A 268 -23.62 16.52 -6.36
C THR A 268 -24.56 17.20 -7.37
N ARG A 269 -24.46 18.52 -7.52
CA ARG A 269 -25.13 19.26 -8.63
C ARG A 269 -24.58 18.94 -10.01
N LYS A 270 -23.35 18.44 -10.08
CA LYS A 270 -22.69 18.17 -11.36
C LYS A 270 -23.19 16.84 -11.93
N PRO A 271 -23.45 16.77 -13.25
CA PRO A 271 -23.92 15.55 -13.88
C PRO A 271 -22.95 14.38 -13.66
N GLY A 272 -23.46 13.25 -13.17
CA GLY A 272 -22.68 12.04 -12.98
C GLY A 272 -21.77 12.02 -11.75
N ALA A 273 -21.73 13.09 -10.94
CA ALA A 273 -20.88 13.15 -9.75
C ALA A 273 -21.35 12.25 -8.60
N ALA A 274 -22.64 12.00 -8.51
CA ALA A 274 -23.28 11.13 -7.52
C ALA A 274 -24.56 10.51 -8.07
N SER A 275 -25.04 9.45 -7.46
CA SER A 275 -26.33 8.83 -7.79
C SER A 275 -27.51 9.76 -7.46
N ALA A 276 -28.62 9.61 -8.17
CA ALA A 276 -29.83 10.39 -7.91
C ALA A 276 -30.33 10.19 -6.46
N ALA A 277 -30.28 8.98 -5.94
CA ALA A 277 -30.66 8.66 -4.57
C ALA A 277 -29.80 9.43 -3.54
N THR A 278 -28.51 9.51 -3.76
CA THR A 278 -27.57 10.26 -2.92
C THR A 278 -27.86 11.77 -2.97
N GLN A 279 -28.11 12.30 -4.17
CA GLN A 279 -28.46 13.72 -4.34
C GLN A 279 -29.76 14.09 -3.62
N ILE A 280 -30.77 13.21 -3.67
CA ILE A 280 -32.06 13.41 -2.96
C ILE A 280 -31.81 13.44 -1.46
N ARG A 281 -31.14 12.43 -0.91
CA ARG A 281 -30.88 12.34 0.54
C ARG A 281 -30.08 13.54 1.07
N LEU A 282 -29.06 13.96 0.33
CA LEU A 282 -28.25 15.12 0.69
C LEU A 282 -29.08 16.41 0.65
N ALA A 283 -29.90 16.61 -0.39
CA ALA A 283 -30.77 17.77 -0.51
C ALA A 283 -31.83 17.82 0.63
N GLN A 284 -32.38 16.67 1.02
CA GLN A 284 -33.30 16.57 2.18
C GLN A 284 -32.59 16.92 3.49
N ALA A 285 -31.38 16.39 3.73
CA ALA A 285 -30.59 16.67 4.93
C ALA A 285 -30.23 18.16 5.08
N LEU A 286 -29.94 18.82 3.96
CA LEU A 286 -29.63 20.26 3.93
C LEU A 286 -30.90 21.14 3.89
N GLY A 287 -32.09 20.57 3.98
CA GLY A 287 -33.37 21.32 3.97
C GLY A 287 -33.73 21.93 2.60
N LEU A 288 -33.12 21.49 1.51
CA LEU A 288 -33.33 21.97 0.13
C LEU A 288 -34.56 21.27 -0.49
N LYS A 289 -35.76 21.53 0.07
CA LYS A 289 -37.02 20.82 -0.25
C LYS A 289 -37.39 20.86 -1.73
N GLU A 290 -37.29 22.01 -2.39
CA GLU A 290 -37.63 22.17 -3.82
C GLU A 290 -36.73 21.32 -4.70
N ARG A 291 -35.42 21.29 -4.40
CA ARG A 291 -34.46 20.47 -5.13
C ARG A 291 -34.70 18.98 -4.91
N ALA A 292 -34.94 18.56 -3.68
CA ALA A 292 -35.25 17.16 -3.38
C ALA A 292 -36.47 16.70 -4.19
N ALA A 293 -37.54 17.49 -4.22
CA ALA A 293 -38.74 17.18 -4.99
C ALA A 293 -38.46 17.13 -6.54
N GLN A 294 -37.67 18.02 -7.07
CA GLN A 294 -37.25 17.98 -8.49
C GLN A 294 -36.48 16.70 -8.84
N LEU A 295 -35.57 16.30 -7.98
CA LEU A 295 -34.77 15.07 -8.16
C LEU A 295 -35.62 13.81 -8.01
N GLU A 296 -36.56 13.78 -7.07
CA GLU A 296 -37.51 12.68 -6.89
C GLU A 296 -38.38 12.47 -8.13
N VAL A 297 -38.90 13.55 -8.73
CA VAL A 297 -39.68 13.45 -9.97
C VAL A 297 -38.82 12.93 -11.14
N ALA A 298 -37.55 13.36 -11.22
CA ALA A 298 -36.65 12.92 -12.26
C ALA A 298 -36.17 11.46 -12.11
N SER A 299 -36.16 10.95 -10.86
CA SER A 299 -35.64 9.62 -10.53
C SER A 299 -36.69 8.52 -10.43
N ASN A 300 -37.96 8.85 -10.52
CA ASN A 300 -39.06 7.90 -10.37
C ASN A 300 -39.08 6.86 -11.51
N ASP A 301 -38.25 5.83 -11.35
CA ASP A 301 -38.35 4.55 -12.07
C ASP A 301 -39.20 3.60 -11.19
N PRO A 302 -40.45 3.31 -11.56
CA PRO A 302 -41.36 2.49 -10.77
C PRO A 302 -40.94 1.03 -10.62
N ARG A 303 -39.78 0.64 -11.16
CA ARG A 303 -39.30 -0.75 -11.23
C ARG A 303 -38.33 -1.16 -10.11
N ARG A 304 -37.90 -0.28 -9.23
CA ARG A 304 -37.07 -0.64 -8.08
C ARG A 304 -37.92 -0.82 -6.83
N ALA A 305 -38.34 -2.07 -6.57
CA ALA A 305 -38.75 -2.44 -5.22
C ALA A 305 -37.58 -2.17 -4.25
N ALA A 306 -37.88 -1.47 -3.15
CA ALA A 306 -36.87 -1.27 -2.09
C ALA A 306 -36.42 -2.66 -1.57
N PRO A 307 -35.13 -2.91 -1.40
CA PRO A 307 -34.66 -4.17 -0.84
C PRO A 307 -35.20 -4.34 0.57
N ASN A 308 -35.55 -5.59 0.94
CA ASN A 308 -35.91 -5.89 2.33
C ASN A 308 -34.63 -5.79 3.18
N LEU A 309 -34.48 -4.69 3.92
CA LEU A 309 -33.28 -4.40 4.71
C LEU A 309 -33.05 -5.38 5.88
N TYR A 310 -34.09 -6.13 6.28
CA TYR A 310 -33.98 -7.16 7.32
C TYR A 310 -33.54 -8.54 6.79
N GLU A 311 -33.36 -8.66 5.49
CA GLU A 311 -32.71 -9.82 4.88
C GLU A 311 -31.24 -9.53 4.58
N TRP A 312 -30.43 -10.59 4.55
CA TRP A 312 -29.00 -10.42 4.23
C TRP A 312 -28.83 -9.89 2.81
N GLN A 313 -28.10 -8.80 2.71
CA GLN A 313 -27.69 -8.16 1.46
C GLN A 313 -26.18 -8.33 1.27
N GLY A 314 -25.69 -8.19 0.03
CA GLY A 314 -24.24 -8.14 -0.26
C GLY A 314 -23.75 -9.31 -1.09
N LEU A 315 -22.45 -9.63 -0.98
CA LEU A 315 -21.76 -10.63 -1.79
C LEU A 315 -21.96 -12.04 -1.21
N CYS A 316 -23.16 -12.55 -1.33
CA CYS A 316 -23.53 -13.89 -0.90
C CYS A 316 -23.93 -14.75 -2.11
N GLU A 317 -23.50 -16.00 -2.15
CA GLU A 317 -23.88 -17.00 -3.12
C GLU A 317 -24.26 -18.27 -2.37
N LYS A 318 -25.53 -18.70 -2.49
CA LYS A 318 -26.05 -19.90 -1.81
C LYS A 318 -25.74 -19.95 -0.32
N ASP A 319 -26.08 -18.89 0.40
CA ASP A 319 -25.87 -18.71 1.85
C ASP A 319 -24.37 -18.61 2.25
N LEU A 320 -23.44 -18.55 1.30
CA LEU A 320 -22.01 -18.36 1.54
C LEU A 320 -21.60 -16.94 1.18
N CYS A 321 -21.10 -16.20 2.15
CA CYS A 321 -20.82 -14.78 2.02
C CYS A 321 -19.32 -14.45 2.14
N THR A 322 -18.85 -13.45 1.37
CA THR A 322 -17.59 -12.77 1.61
C THR A 322 -17.80 -11.42 2.28
N ARG A 323 -18.97 -10.85 2.06
CA ARG A 323 -19.44 -9.63 2.70
C ARG A 323 -20.97 -9.66 2.71
N ALA A 324 -21.58 -9.41 3.85
CA ALA A 324 -23.01 -9.36 4.01
C ALA A 324 -23.42 -8.32 5.05
N TRP A 325 -24.56 -7.68 4.87
CA TRP A 325 -25.10 -6.77 5.85
C TRP A 325 -26.63 -6.89 5.90
N ARG A 326 -27.21 -6.55 7.06
CA ARG A 326 -28.66 -6.45 7.25
C ARG A 326 -29.00 -5.50 8.41
N MET A 327 -30.25 -5.11 8.50
CA MET A 327 -30.79 -4.45 9.69
C MET A 327 -31.29 -5.50 10.69
N ILE A 328 -31.16 -5.21 11.99
CA ILE A 328 -31.66 -6.03 13.10
C ILE A 328 -32.11 -5.12 14.23
N GLU A 329 -33.21 -5.46 14.88
CA GLU A 329 -33.61 -4.80 16.11
C GLU A 329 -32.98 -5.55 17.28
N ALA A 330 -32.26 -4.84 18.15
CA ALA A 330 -31.58 -5.40 19.31
C ALA A 330 -31.61 -4.41 20.48
N GLU A 331 -31.64 -4.94 21.71
CA GLU A 331 -31.68 -4.12 22.93
C GLU A 331 -30.32 -4.10 23.66
N HIS A 332 -29.64 -5.22 23.70
CA HIS A 332 -28.40 -5.38 24.47
C HIS A 332 -27.23 -5.91 23.64
N GLY A 333 -27.51 -6.65 22.59
CA GLY A 333 -26.47 -7.26 21.76
C GLY A 333 -27.04 -8.13 20.64
N ILE A 334 -26.11 -8.70 19.89
CA ILE A 334 -26.40 -9.57 18.75
C ILE A 334 -25.56 -10.82 18.90
N ALA A 335 -26.19 -11.99 18.95
CA ALA A 335 -25.52 -13.27 18.89
C ALA A 335 -25.48 -13.78 17.45
N LEU A 336 -24.31 -14.23 17.01
CA LEU A 336 -24.05 -14.74 15.67
C LEU A 336 -23.33 -16.06 15.75
N THR A 337 -23.80 -17.06 15.01
CA THR A 337 -23.05 -18.29 14.76
C THR A 337 -22.58 -18.30 13.31
N LEU A 338 -21.28 -18.38 13.12
CA LEU A 338 -20.63 -18.44 11.82
C LEU A 338 -19.94 -19.79 11.61
N GLU A 339 -20.09 -20.33 10.42
CA GLU A 339 -19.46 -21.57 9.98
C GLU A 339 -18.58 -21.32 8.75
N THR A 340 -17.52 -22.11 8.58
CA THR A 340 -16.75 -22.13 7.34
C THR A 340 -17.07 -23.37 6.52
N ALA A 341 -17.25 -23.19 5.23
CA ALA A 341 -17.49 -24.29 4.30
C ALA A 341 -16.24 -25.14 3.97
N GLN A 342 -15.07 -24.71 4.43
CA GLN A 342 -13.78 -25.32 4.07
C GLN A 342 -12.89 -25.49 5.30
N SER A 343 -12.29 -26.69 5.42
CA SER A 343 -11.22 -26.97 6.39
C SER A 343 -9.87 -26.64 5.76
N ASP A 344 -9.46 -25.38 5.82
CA ASP A 344 -8.11 -24.96 5.43
C ASP A 344 -7.18 -24.95 6.65
N GLU A 345 -5.86 -25.10 6.43
CA GLU A 345 -4.84 -24.92 7.47
C GLU A 345 -4.91 -23.54 8.15
N ILE A 346 -5.36 -22.53 7.39
CA ILE A 346 -5.52 -21.16 7.86
C ILE A 346 -7.02 -20.88 7.99
N PRO A 347 -7.52 -20.55 9.20
CA PRO A 347 -8.93 -20.27 9.41
C PRO A 347 -9.41 -19.02 8.64
N ALA A 348 -10.71 -18.93 8.43
CA ALA A 348 -11.33 -17.69 7.96
C ALA A 348 -11.19 -16.62 9.04
N TYR A 349 -10.94 -15.37 8.66
CA TYR A 349 -10.90 -14.23 9.58
C TYR A 349 -12.03 -13.28 9.26
N VAL A 350 -12.90 -13.03 10.24
CA VAL A 350 -14.11 -12.23 10.08
C VAL A 350 -14.02 -10.98 10.93
N GLU A 351 -14.48 -9.87 10.36
CA GLU A 351 -14.74 -8.61 11.04
C GLU A 351 -16.24 -8.38 11.09
N ILE A 352 -16.76 -7.99 12.24
CA ILE A 352 -18.16 -7.74 12.50
C ILE A 352 -18.32 -6.27 12.89
N TYR A 353 -19.04 -5.55 12.06
CA TYR A 353 -19.34 -4.14 12.27
C TYR A 353 -20.80 -4.00 12.69
N VAL A 354 -21.06 -3.10 13.65
CA VAL A 354 -22.41 -2.65 14.00
C VAL A 354 -22.41 -1.14 13.88
N ASP A 355 -23.32 -0.62 13.07
CA ASP A 355 -23.40 0.81 12.74
C ASP A 355 -22.05 1.38 12.29
N ASP A 356 -21.39 0.65 11.40
CA ASP A 356 -20.05 0.92 10.84
C ASP A 356 -18.88 0.88 11.85
N ALA A 357 -19.13 0.61 13.12
CA ALA A 357 -18.09 0.43 14.13
C ALA A 357 -17.69 -1.04 14.22
N LEU A 358 -16.38 -1.33 14.16
CA LEU A 358 -15.87 -2.68 14.42
C LEU A 358 -16.15 -3.06 15.87
N ARG A 359 -16.99 -4.06 16.08
CA ARG A 359 -17.41 -4.53 17.42
C ARG A 359 -16.83 -5.88 17.79
N ALA A 360 -16.56 -6.73 16.80
CA ALA A 360 -15.90 -8.00 17.02
C ALA A 360 -15.08 -8.39 15.79
N GLU A 361 -14.05 -9.18 16.02
CA GLU A 361 -13.24 -9.77 14.95
C GLU A 361 -12.63 -11.09 15.44
N GLY A 362 -12.31 -11.99 14.53
CA GLY A 362 -11.61 -13.21 14.90
C GLY A 362 -11.66 -14.31 13.86
N GLU A 363 -10.94 -15.37 14.20
CA GLU A 363 -10.85 -16.57 13.40
C GLU A 363 -12.13 -17.37 13.51
N VAL A 364 -12.63 -17.88 12.37
CA VAL A 364 -13.76 -18.79 12.31
C VAL A 364 -13.24 -20.14 11.85
N GLY A 365 -13.32 -21.13 12.78
CA GLY A 365 -13.07 -22.53 12.47
C GLY A 365 -14.31 -23.18 11.82
N PRO A 366 -14.54 -24.47 12.04
CA PRO A 366 -15.76 -25.13 11.53
C PRO A 366 -17.03 -24.42 11.97
N GLU A 367 -17.06 -23.94 13.21
CA GLU A 367 -18.15 -23.16 13.80
C GLU A 367 -17.59 -22.21 14.87
N ARG A 368 -18.14 -21.00 14.96
CA ARG A 368 -17.81 -20.05 16.02
C ARG A 368 -18.98 -19.12 16.33
N ASP A 369 -19.21 -18.95 17.62
CA ASP A 369 -20.15 -17.97 18.15
C ASP A 369 -19.48 -16.62 18.43
N PHE A 370 -20.18 -15.56 18.12
CA PHE A 370 -19.84 -14.20 18.47
C PHE A 370 -20.99 -13.56 19.22
N THR A 371 -20.68 -12.85 20.29
CA THR A 371 -21.63 -11.95 20.95
C THR A 371 -21.13 -10.54 20.76
N VAL A 372 -21.93 -9.71 20.11
CA VAL A 372 -21.59 -8.35 19.72
C VAL A 372 -22.46 -7.39 20.50
N PRO A 373 -21.91 -6.54 21.38
CA PRO A 373 -22.70 -5.58 22.14
C PRO A 373 -23.24 -4.45 21.23
N VAL A 374 -24.45 -3.98 21.51
CA VAL A 374 -25.00 -2.73 20.96
C VAL A 374 -25.00 -1.67 22.04
N GLU A 375 -24.81 -0.41 21.66
CA GLU A 375 -24.73 0.70 22.63
C GLU A 375 -26.08 1.17 23.11
N ASN A 376 -27.09 1.10 22.25
CA ASN A 376 -28.44 1.58 22.52
C ASN A 376 -29.44 0.54 22.01
N ALA A 377 -30.64 0.49 22.62
CA ALA A 377 -31.72 -0.30 22.07
C ALA A 377 -32.25 0.35 20.79
N GLY A 378 -32.47 -0.45 19.74
CA GLY A 378 -32.98 0.05 18.47
C GLY A 378 -32.68 -0.83 17.27
N THR A 379 -32.85 -0.24 16.11
CA THR A 379 -32.51 -0.87 14.83
C THR A 379 -31.07 -0.58 14.47
N HIS A 380 -30.27 -1.61 14.31
CA HIS A 380 -28.84 -1.56 14.00
C HIS A 380 -28.54 -2.15 12.65
N GLN A 381 -27.57 -1.58 11.96
CA GLN A 381 -26.97 -2.22 10.78
C GLN A 381 -25.83 -3.13 11.23
N ILE A 382 -25.97 -4.43 11.01
CA ILE A 382 -24.87 -5.36 11.19
C ILE A 382 -24.23 -5.68 9.83
N GLU A 383 -22.90 -5.64 9.77
CA GLU A 383 -22.12 -6.01 8.58
C GLU A 383 -21.06 -7.04 8.96
N LEU A 384 -20.95 -8.05 8.12
CA LEU A 384 -19.93 -9.11 8.20
C LEU A 384 -18.98 -8.97 7.03
N VAL A 385 -17.69 -8.93 7.31
CA VAL A 385 -16.64 -8.88 6.29
C VAL A 385 -15.67 -10.03 6.48
N LEU A 386 -15.53 -10.88 5.48
CA LEU A 386 -14.49 -11.91 5.44
C LEU A 386 -13.19 -11.24 4.99
N ALA A 387 -12.30 -10.95 5.95
CA ALA A 387 -11.06 -10.21 5.69
C ALA A 387 -10.06 -10.98 4.82
N ASN A 388 -10.07 -12.32 4.87
CA ASN A 388 -9.21 -13.18 4.05
C ASN A 388 -10.01 -14.08 3.07
N PRO A 389 -10.71 -13.50 2.06
CA PRO A 389 -11.62 -14.23 1.19
C PRO A 389 -10.93 -15.24 0.25
N MET A 390 -9.61 -15.27 0.22
CA MET A 390 -8.84 -16.20 -0.61
C MET A 390 -7.89 -17.02 0.26
N THR A 391 -7.78 -18.31 -0.05
CA THR A 391 -6.77 -19.20 0.54
C THR A 391 -5.38 -18.88 0.00
N ARG A 392 -4.34 -19.43 0.62
CA ARG A 392 -2.97 -19.37 0.11
C ARG A 392 -2.86 -19.91 -1.33
N ASN A 393 -3.66 -20.90 -1.66
CA ASN A 393 -3.73 -21.53 -2.98
C ASN A 393 -4.70 -20.81 -3.94
N ARG A 394 -5.15 -19.59 -3.59
CA ARG A 394 -6.09 -18.77 -4.37
C ARG A 394 -7.47 -19.39 -4.56
N SER A 395 -7.86 -20.34 -3.73
CA SER A 395 -9.24 -20.83 -3.69
C SER A 395 -10.09 -19.83 -2.87
N PRO A 396 -11.33 -19.53 -3.30
CA PRO A 396 -12.18 -18.59 -2.55
C PRO A 396 -12.62 -19.23 -1.23
N ARG A 397 -12.48 -18.47 -0.14
CA ARG A 397 -13.10 -18.78 1.16
C ARG A 397 -14.47 -18.15 1.23
N ARG A 398 -15.35 -18.79 1.98
CA ARG A 398 -16.69 -18.29 2.23
C ARG A 398 -17.10 -18.64 3.64
N ILE A 399 -17.89 -17.77 4.25
CA ILE A 399 -18.53 -18.01 5.56
C ILE A 399 -20.03 -18.24 5.34
N ARG A 400 -20.59 -19.11 6.18
CA ARG A 400 -22.02 -19.32 6.31
C ARG A 400 -22.51 -18.70 7.61
N ILE A 401 -23.59 -17.99 7.54
CA ILE A 401 -24.27 -17.46 8.71
C ILE A 401 -25.27 -18.52 9.16
N ALA A 402 -24.91 -19.31 10.18
CA ALA A 402 -25.76 -20.39 10.67
C ALA A 402 -26.95 -19.86 11.48
N SER A 403 -26.70 -18.84 12.31
CA SER A 403 -27.75 -18.17 13.07
C SER A 403 -27.41 -16.72 13.36
N ILE A 404 -28.44 -15.91 13.58
CA ILE A 404 -28.37 -14.55 14.12
C ILE A 404 -29.58 -14.32 15.03
N THR A 405 -29.32 -13.83 16.24
CA THR A 405 -30.36 -13.56 17.24
C THR A 405 -30.08 -12.24 17.93
N ALA A 406 -31.08 -11.39 18.07
CA ALA A 406 -31.04 -10.22 18.93
C ALA A 406 -31.08 -10.66 20.42
N LEU A 407 -30.30 -9.97 21.25
CA LEU A 407 -30.23 -10.19 22.70
C LEU A 407 -30.86 -9.02 23.44
#